data_4a6bbbd481e2d462365cab9e8efdb2b2
#
_entry.id   4a6bbbd481e2d462365cab9e8efdb2b2
#
_cell.length_a   1.000
_cell.length_b   1.000
_cell.length_c   1.000
_cell.angle_alpha   90.00
_cell.angle_beta   90.00
_cell.angle_gamma   90.00
#
_symmetry.space_group_name_H-M   'P 1'
#
loop_
_entity.id
_entity.type
_entity.pdbx_description
1 polymer ?
#
loop_
_entity_poly.entity_id
_entity_poly.type
_entity_poly.pdbx_seq_one_letter_code
_entity_poly.pdbx_strand_id
1 'polypeptide(L)'
;MDYCIRKLLGLTDKNFIPDEIWLETITENNETVHHIKGTWTNTCTSCLYCSSENVIKHSPMEHKIRIPHLYGNKTILDLKVQRFICKDCRKTWVADCPLVPKNSNISYDLECQIMLYLKENFSRKTIAKLLSISDKTVERVMKKFKIKTMQRYNYLPKVLCLDEFRGVKTQQGKMNFICLDGENHQLIDILPGRTLHELISFFMKFSRKQRLKVKYLVMDMNASYQNLIKAVFPNAVIVVDRFHIVQHINRNFNQLRVVIMKQFSAKSTQQKTLKRYWKLLLKSSDELDEEKLRYNYHFKTYLTQDQLVNKLLSFDEVLSDAYDFIQELRKAYEKKDYEAFMICIKEIPKQLPYEFKKKFEVFKRFKNGIYQAFTTGYSNGAIEGTNNLIKVIKRVAYGYRNFENMKLRIKIIKGCFFTPVNRKSL
;
A
#
# COMPACT_ATOMS: atom_id res chain seq x y z
N MET A 1 -15.29 -8.20 -42.46
CA MET A 1 -15.12 -8.51 -40.99
C MET A 1 -16.46 -9.04 -40.49
N ASP A 2 -16.52 -10.32 -40.06
CA ASP A 2 -17.75 -10.89 -39.52
C ASP A 2 -18.07 -10.42 -38.09
N TYR A 3 -19.28 -10.75 -37.60
CA TYR A 3 -19.76 -10.32 -36.28
C TYR A 3 -18.91 -10.87 -35.12
N CYS A 4 -18.42 -12.10 -35.22
CA CYS A 4 -17.61 -12.71 -34.16
C CYS A 4 -16.29 -11.96 -33.98
N ILE A 5 -15.62 -11.62 -35.08
CA ILE A 5 -14.39 -10.83 -35.10
C ILE A 5 -14.65 -9.43 -34.54
N ARG A 6 -15.75 -8.78 -34.96
CA ARG A 6 -16.13 -7.45 -34.39
C ARG A 6 -16.32 -7.51 -32.89
N LYS A 7 -16.95 -8.57 -32.40
CA LYS A 7 -17.17 -8.78 -30.95
C LYS A 7 -15.85 -8.97 -30.19
N LEU A 8 -14.93 -9.78 -30.74
CA LEU A 8 -13.60 -9.98 -30.16
C LEU A 8 -12.78 -8.69 -30.10
N LEU A 9 -12.89 -7.85 -31.12
CA LEU A 9 -12.19 -6.58 -31.22
C LEU A 9 -12.87 -5.43 -30.45
N GLY A 10 -14.05 -5.65 -29.86
CA GLY A 10 -14.83 -4.60 -29.24
C GLY A 10 -15.44 -3.58 -30.21
N LEU A 11 -15.51 -3.89 -31.49
CA LEU A 11 -15.98 -3.04 -32.61
C LEU A 11 -17.42 -3.39 -33.04
N THR A 12 -18.30 -3.68 -32.08
CA THR A 12 -19.66 -4.15 -32.36
C THR A 12 -20.65 -3.04 -32.74
N ASP A 13 -20.30 -1.78 -32.52
CA ASP A 13 -21.18 -0.64 -32.80
C ASP A 13 -21.49 -0.59 -34.32
N LYS A 14 -22.77 -0.37 -34.63
CA LYS A 14 -23.27 -0.28 -36.01
C LYS A 14 -22.65 0.86 -36.84
N ASN A 15 -22.20 1.90 -36.18
CA ASN A 15 -21.57 3.05 -36.80
C ASN A 15 -20.13 2.80 -37.27
N PHE A 16 -19.52 1.68 -36.83
CA PHE A 16 -18.21 1.25 -37.32
C PHE A 16 -18.37 0.41 -38.58
N ILE A 17 -17.84 0.87 -39.68
CA ILE A 17 -17.82 0.18 -40.97
C ILE A 17 -16.37 -0.20 -41.28
N PRO A 18 -16.03 -1.52 -41.28
CA PRO A 18 -14.69 -1.97 -41.65
C PRO A 18 -14.43 -1.74 -43.15
N ASP A 19 -13.19 -1.42 -43.51
CA ASP A 19 -12.75 -1.33 -44.90
C ASP A 19 -12.72 -2.76 -45.49
N GLU A 20 -12.69 -2.92 -46.83
CA GLU A 20 -12.58 -4.24 -47.47
C GLU A 20 -11.35 -5.00 -47.00
N ILE A 21 -10.18 -4.35 -47.03
CA ILE A 21 -8.93 -4.84 -46.40
C ILE A 21 -8.81 -4.19 -45.02
N TRP A 22 -9.60 -4.74 -44.08
CA TRP A 22 -9.73 -4.20 -42.73
C TRP A 22 -8.56 -4.54 -41.80
N LEU A 23 -7.72 -5.53 -42.12
CA LEU A 23 -6.55 -5.93 -41.33
C LEU A 23 -5.32 -5.93 -42.25
N GLU A 24 -4.34 -5.17 -41.86
CA GLU A 24 -3.02 -5.14 -42.45
C GLU A 24 -1.97 -5.40 -41.35
N THR A 25 -1.00 -6.25 -41.68
CA THR A 25 0.11 -6.54 -40.75
C THR A 25 1.40 -6.06 -41.39
N ILE A 26 2.08 -5.15 -40.72
CA ILE A 26 3.34 -4.59 -41.21
C ILE A 26 4.44 -4.79 -40.17
N THR A 27 5.69 -4.74 -40.58
CA THR A 27 6.85 -4.74 -39.69
C THR A 27 7.39 -3.33 -39.60
N GLU A 28 7.29 -2.70 -38.40
CA GLU A 28 7.87 -1.40 -38.09
C GLU A 28 8.97 -1.59 -37.04
N ASN A 29 10.19 -1.13 -37.30
CA ASN A 29 11.30 -1.18 -36.33
C ASN A 29 11.54 -2.59 -35.73
N ASN A 30 11.47 -3.63 -36.53
CA ASN A 30 11.56 -5.05 -36.12
C ASN A 30 10.42 -5.53 -35.18
N GLU A 31 9.31 -4.79 -35.09
CA GLU A 31 8.12 -5.22 -34.36
C GLU A 31 6.96 -5.45 -35.34
N THR A 32 6.19 -6.50 -35.13
CA THR A 32 4.95 -6.74 -35.88
C THR A 32 3.86 -5.81 -35.38
N VAL A 33 3.25 -5.06 -36.28
CA VAL A 33 2.16 -4.11 -35.99
C VAL A 33 0.94 -4.47 -36.79
N HIS A 34 -0.20 -4.61 -36.13
CA HIS A 34 -1.50 -4.83 -36.78
C HIS A 34 -2.22 -3.50 -36.96
N HIS A 35 -2.66 -3.22 -38.16
CA HIS A 35 -3.49 -2.07 -38.50
C HIS A 35 -4.92 -2.58 -38.83
N ILE A 36 -5.88 -2.12 -38.03
CA ILE A 36 -7.31 -2.35 -38.30
C ILE A 36 -7.86 -1.09 -38.92
N LYS A 37 -8.41 -1.20 -40.11
CA LYS A 37 -8.89 -0.06 -40.89
C LYS A 37 -10.42 -0.02 -40.95
N GLY A 38 -11.00 1.15 -40.82
CA GLY A 38 -12.43 1.34 -40.92
C GLY A 38 -12.88 2.78 -40.79
N THR A 39 -14.16 2.98 -41.02
CA THR A 39 -14.80 4.28 -40.99
C THR A 39 -15.84 4.33 -39.86
N TRP A 40 -15.83 5.40 -39.08
CA TRP A 40 -16.87 5.71 -38.13
C TRP A 40 -17.80 6.75 -38.72
N THR A 41 -19.04 6.38 -38.93
CA THR A 41 -20.08 7.26 -39.47
C THR A 41 -21.27 7.30 -38.52
N ASN A 42 -21.91 8.46 -38.44
CA ASN A 42 -23.07 8.69 -37.64
C ASN A 42 -24.05 9.55 -38.44
N THR A 43 -25.33 9.45 -38.21
CA THR A 43 -26.33 10.36 -38.78
C THR A 43 -26.40 11.64 -37.91
N CYS A 44 -26.33 12.79 -38.56
CA CYS A 44 -26.50 14.06 -37.91
C CYS A 44 -27.62 14.84 -38.58
N THR A 45 -28.69 15.13 -37.85
CA THR A 45 -29.91 15.79 -38.39
C THR A 45 -29.90 17.30 -38.18
N SER A 46 -29.10 17.80 -37.23
CA SER A 46 -29.07 19.24 -36.93
C SER A 46 -27.67 19.69 -36.49
N CYS A 47 -27.38 20.95 -36.66
CA CYS A 47 -26.15 21.60 -36.28
C CYS A 47 -26.02 21.69 -34.75
N LEU A 48 -24.88 21.28 -34.18
CA LEU A 48 -24.58 21.37 -32.74
C LEU A 48 -24.45 22.81 -32.22
N TYR A 49 -24.32 23.80 -33.10
CA TYR A 49 -24.03 25.21 -32.73
C TYR A 49 -25.22 26.14 -32.94
N CYS A 50 -26.00 25.95 -34.03
CA CYS A 50 -27.13 26.84 -34.38
C CYS A 50 -28.45 26.08 -34.58
N SER A 51 -28.47 24.76 -34.34
CA SER A 51 -29.66 23.90 -34.49
C SER A 51 -30.28 23.85 -35.91
N SER A 52 -29.60 24.41 -36.92
CA SER A 52 -30.05 24.32 -38.31
C SER A 52 -30.00 22.90 -38.80
N GLU A 53 -30.98 22.50 -39.61
CA GLU A 53 -31.02 21.18 -40.31
C GLU A 53 -30.16 21.15 -41.56
N ASN A 54 -29.62 22.29 -42.02
CA ASN A 54 -28.80 22.41 -43.22
C ASN A 54 -27.36 21.89 -42.98
N VAL A 55 -27.22 20.61 -42.65
CA VAL A 55 -25.97 19.94 -42.31
C VAL A 55 -25.60 18.96 -43.42
N ILE A 56 -24.36 19.03 -43.89
CA ILE A 56 -23.83 18.10 -44.88
C ILE A 56 -22.57 17.38 -44.36
N LYS A 57 -22.30 16.20 -44.91
CA LYS A 57 -21.05 15.46 -44.67
C LYS A 57 -19.89 16.26 -45.25
N HIS A 58 -18.81 16.35 -44.52
CA HIS A 58 -17.52 16.90 -44.94
C HIS A 58 -16.48 15.77 -45.01
N SER A 59 -15.28 16.08 -45.57
CA SER A 59 -14.19 15.09 -45.62
C SER A 59 -13.92 14.45 -44.26
N PRO A 60 -13.78 13.12 -44.14
CA PRO A 60 -13.52 12.47 -42.87
C PRO A 60 -12.18 12.88 -42.29
N MET A 61 -12.03 12.77 -40.97
CA MET A 61 -10.80 12.99 -40.26
C MET A 61 -10.16 11.64 -39.89
N GLU A 62 -8.90 11.45 -40.23
CA GLU A 62 -8.18 10.23 -39.91
C GLU A 62 -7.58 10.29 -38.49
N HIS A 63 -7.80 9.24 -37.74
CA HIS A 63 -7.28 9.05 -36.39
C HIS A 63 -6.56 7.73 -36.27
N LYS A 64 -5.33 7.73 -35.78
CA LYS A 64 -4.58 6.52 -35.39
C LYS A 64 -4.76 6.28 -33.90
N ILE A 65 -5.56 5.30 -33.55
CA ILE A 65 -5.96 4.99 -32.19
C ILE A 65 -5.26 3.71 -31.72
N ARG A 66 -4.58 3.78 -30.61
CA ARG A 66 -4.03 2.58 -29.95
C ARG A 66 -5.15 1.81 -29.28
N ILE A 67 -5.24 0.53 -29.55
CA ILE A 67 -6.16 -0.40 -28.92
C ILE A 67 -5.38 -1.51 -28.21
N PRO A 68 -6.00 -2.38 -27.40
CA PRO A 68 -5.33 -3.53 -26.81
C PRO A 68 -4.59 -4.37 -27.83
N HIS A 69 -3.45 -4.92 -27.45
CA HIS A 69 -2.63 -5.79 -28.32
C HIS A 69 -3.41 -7.02 -28.77
N LEU A 70 -3.27 -7.39 -30.03
CA LEU A 70 -3.73 -8.65 -30.58
C LEU A 70 -2.55 -9.63 -30.64
N TYR A 71 -2.71 -10.81 -30.02
CA TYR A 71 -1.68 -11.85 -29.99
C TYR A 71 -0.29 -11.34 -29.52
N GLY A 72 -0.28 -10.37 -28.60
CA GLY A 72 0.95 -9.78 -28.10
C GLY A 72 1.57 -8.69 -28.99
N ASN A 73 1.03 -8.46 -30.18
CA ASN A 73 1.53 -7.47 -31.12
C ASN A 73 0.82 -6.13 -30.96
N LYS A 74 1.57 -5.06 -31.16
CA LYS A 74 1.07 -3.69 -31.19
C LYS A 74 -0.06 -3.57 -32.19
N THR A 75 -1.21 -3.04 -31.78
CA THR A 75 -2.38 -2.88 -32.62
C THR A 75 -2.85 -1.44 -32.68
N ILE A 76 -3.11 -0.97 -33.90
CA ILE A 76 -3.56 0.40 -34.19
C ILE A 76 -4.89 0.29 -34.94
N LEU A 77 -5.87 1.08 -34.52
CA LEU A 77 -7.10 1.30 -35.27
C LEU A 77 -6.93 2.59 -36.10
N ASP A 78 -6.80 2.44 -37.39
CA ASP A 78 -6.82 3.52 -38.37
C ASP A 78 -8.27 3.86 -38.67
N LEU A 79 -8.81 4.87 -38.01
CA LEU A 79 -10.23 5.19 -38.06
C LEU A 79 -10.46 6.49 -38.80
N LYS A 80 -11.23 6.43 -39.88
CA LYS A 80 -11.78 7.58 -40.61
C LYS A 80 -13.06 8.03 -39.91
N VAL A 81 -13.06 9.13 -39.19
CA VAL A 81 -14.26 9.63 -38.50
C VAL A 81 -14.95 10.69 -39.33
N GLN A 82 -16.26 10.52 -39.57
CA GLN A 82 -17.06 11.45 -40.37
C GLN A 82 -17.05 12.85 -39.71
N ARG A 83 -16.79 13.88 -40.51
CA ARG A 83 -17.00 15.29 -40.16
C ARG A 83 -18.28 15.81 -40.80
N PHE A 84 -18.84 16.81 -40.16
CA PHE A 84 -20.02 17.53 -40.66
C PHE A 84 -19.68 19.03 -40.75
N ILE A 85 -20.38 19.73 -41.64
CA ILE A 85 -20.38 21.18 -41.77
C ILE A 85 -21.81 21.67 -41.86
N CYS A 86 -22.12 22.71 -41.08
CA CYS A 86 -23.37 23.44 -41.24
C CYS A 86 -23.24 24.51 -42.35
N LYS A 87 -24.12 24.50 -43.30
CA LYS A 87 -24.08 25.50 -44.37
C LYS A 87 -24.46 26.91 -43.92
N ASP A 88 -25.27 26.99 -42.86
CA ASP A 88 -25.74 28.30 -42.36
C ASP A 88 -24.73 28.98 -41.48
N CYS A 89 -24.22 28.34 -40.42
CA CYS A 89 -23.22 28.94 -39.55
C CYS A 89 -21.77 28.60 -39.90
N ARG A 90 -21.53 27.79 -40.95
CA ARG A 90 -20.24 27.32 -41.46
C ARG A 90 -19.31 26.65 -40.45
N LYS A 91 -19.83 26.33 -39.27
CA LYS A 91 -19.05 25.56 -38.24
C LYS A 91 -18.98 24.09 -38.62
N THR A 92 -17.83 23.48 -38.31
CA THR A 92 -17.58 22.06 -38.54
C THR A 92 -17.40 21.33 -37.20
N TRP A 93 -17.77 20.06 -37.15
CA TRP A 93 -17.52 19.17 -36.01
C TRP A 93 -17.31 17.73 -36.51
N VAL A 94 -16.73 16.92 -35.65
CA VAL A 94 -16.48 15.50 -35.90
C VAL A 94 -17.59 14.68 -35.25
N ALA A 95 -18.01 13.59 -35.86
CA ALA A 95 -18.97 12.64 -35.28
C ALA A 95 -18.48 12.15 -33.91
N ASP A 96 -19.39 12.06 -32.95
CA ASP A 96 -19.05 11.50 -31.64
C ASP A 96 -18.73 10.00 -31.76
N CYS A 97 -17.58 9.60 -31.26
CA CYS A 97 -17.09 8.23 -31.34
C CYS A 97 -16.85 7.67 -29.93
N PRO A 98 -17.69 6.73 -29.46
CA PRO A 98 -17.60 6.19 -28.11
C PRO A 98 -16.44 5.21 -27.90
N LEU A 99 -15.64 4.90 -28.93
CA LEU A 99 -14.49 4.02 -28.82
C LEU A 99 -13.30 4.71 -28.11
N VAL A 100 -13.25 6.03 -28.15
CA VAL A 100 -12.11 6.84 -27.75
C VAL A 100 -12.53 8.01 -26.86
N PRO A 101 -11.84 8.29 -25.77
CA PRO A 101 -12.08 9.51 -25.02
C PRO A 101 -11.77 10.77 -25.84
N LYS A 102 -12.51 11.85 -25.64
CA LYS A 102 -12.21 13.16 -26.29
C LYS A 102 -10.73 13.51 -26.12
N ASN A 103 -10.11 13.97 -27.19
CA ASN A 103 -8.71 14.38 -27.24
C ASN A 103 -7.73 13.25 -26.83
N SER A 104 -8.06 12.00 -27.10
CA SER A 104 -7.21 10.84 -26.81
C SER A 104 -6.90 10.06 -28.08
N ASN A 105 -5.73 9.48 -28.17
CA ASN A 105 -5.28 8.55 -29.20
C ASN A 105 -5.16 7.10 -28.66
N ILE A 106 -5.77 6.81 -27.53
CA ILE A 106 -5.92 5.46 -27.00
C ILE A 106 -7.40 5.16 -26.73
N SER A 107 -7.82 3.91 -26.98
CA SER A 107 -9.19 3.49 -26.75
C SER A 107 -9.53 3.37 -25.25
N TYR A 108 -10.82 3.37 -24.91
CA TYR A 108 -11.29 3.05 -23.57
C TYR A 108 -10.86 1.66 -23.10
N ASP A 109 -10.85 0.66 -24.01
CA ASP A 109 -10.41 -0.70 -23.68
C ASP A 109 -8.94 -0.75 -23.30
N LEU A 110 -8.07 0.03 -23.99
CA LEU A 110 -6.67 0.15 -23.63
C LEU A 110 -6.50 0.89 -22.28
N GLU A 111 -7.31 1.92 -22.01
CA GLU A 111 -7.31 2.55 -20.67
C GLU A 111 -7.71 1.54 -19.58
N CYS A 112 -8.70 0.68 -19.83
CA CYS A 112 -9.08 -0.39 -18.92
C CYS A 112 -7.94 -1.40 -18.70
N GLN A 113 -7.24 -1.82 -19.76
CA GLN A 113 -6.10 -2.73 -19.67
C GLN A 113 -4.95 -2.11 -18.88
N ILE A 114 -4.65 -0.82 -19.09
CA ILE A 114 -3.67 -0.08 -18.27
C ILE A 114 -4.07 -0.14 -16.79
N MET A 115 -5.37 0.03 -16.47
CA MET A 115 -5.85 -0.01 -15.09
C MET A 115 -5.74 -1.41 -14.47
N LEU A 116 -6.01 -2.47 -15.23
CA LEU A 116 -5.80 -3.84 -14.76
C LEU A 116 -4.32 -4.06 -14.40
N TYR A 117 -3.40 -3.66 -15.26
CA TYR A 117 -1.96 -3.76 -14.96
C TYR A 117 -1.51 -2.83 -13.81
N LEU A 118 -2.19 -1.70 -13.63
CA LEU A 118 -1.95 -0.84 -12.48
C LEU A 118 -2.43 -1.44 -11.14
N LYS A 119 -3.31 -2.42 -11.12
CA LYS A 119 -3.65 -3.18 -9.91
C LYS A 119 -2.56 -4.17 -9.51
N GLU A 120 -1.79 -4.63 -10.49
CA GLU A 120 -0.68 -5.55 -10.29
C GLU A 120 0.59 -4.81 -9.87
N ASN A 121 1.59 -5.54 -9.38
CA ASN A 121 2.86 -4.96 -8.95
C ASN A 121 3.83 -4.64 -10.10
N PHE A 122 3.32 -4.11 -11.22
CA PHE A 122 4.17 -3.65 -12.32
C PHE A 122 4.57 -2.19 -12.17
N SER A 123 5.79 -1.83 -12.61
CA SER A 123 6.16 -0.42 -12.72
C SER A 123 5.42 0.24 -13.89
N ARG A 124 5.26 1.58 -13.85
CA ARG A 124 4.70 2.32 -14.99
C ARG A 124 5.48 2.08 -16.29
N LYS A 125 6.83 2.02 -16.20
CA LYS A 125 7.69 1.73 -17.34
C LYS A 125 7.47 0.32 -17.89
N THR A 126 7.27 -0.67 -17.02
CA THR A 126 6.94 -2.04 -17.43
C THR A 126 5.60 -2.07 -18.16
N ILE A 127 4.56 -1.41 -17.62
CA ILE A 127 3.25 -1.31 -18.26
C ILE A 127 3.37 -0.62 -19.63
N ALA A 128 4.11 0.48 -19.70
CA ALA A 128 4.35 1.20 -20.94
C ALA A 128 5.02 0.32 -22.00
N LYS A 129 6.02 -0.48 -21.61
CA LYS A 129 6.68 -1.46 -22.49
C LYS A 129 5.73 -2.56 -22.96
N LEU A 130 4.98 -3.18 -22.02
CA LEU A 130 4.05 -4.26 -22.31
C LEU A 130 2.93 -3.85 -23.29
N LEU A 131 2.54 -2.58 -23.28
CA LEU A 131 1.45 -2.04 -24.10
C LEU A 131 1.96 -1.16 -25.25
N SER A 132 3.26 -1.11 -25.47
CA SER A 132 3.92 -0.28 -26.50
C SER A 132 3.44 1.19 -26.50
N ILE A 133 3.27 1.78 -25.30
CA ILE A 133 2.85 3.16 -25.09
C ILE A 133 3.87 3.95 -24.26
N SER A 134 3.72 5.25 -24.15
CA SER A 134 4.62 6.05 -23.30
C SER A 134 4.29 5.93 -21.80
N ASP A 135 5.31 6.05 -20.93
CA ASP A 135 5.12 6.15 -19.47
C ASP A 135 4.21 7.34 -19.09
N LYS A 136 4.26 8.42 -19.86
CA LYS A 136 3.37 9.58 -19.70
C LYS A 136 1.90 9.22 -19.95
N THR A 137 1.62 8.34 -20.91
CA THR A 137 0.26 7.86 -21.18
C THR A 137 -0.25 7.05 -19.99
N VAL A 138 0.55 6.12 -19.45
CA VAL A 138 0.20 5.36 -18.23
C VAL A 138 -0.05 6.29 -17.05
N GLU A 139 0.79 7.32 -16.86
CA GLU A 139 0.60 8.32 -15.79
C GLU A 139 -0.69 9.13 -15.99
N ARG A 140 -1.01 9.54 -17.21
CA ARG A 140 -2.23 10.28 -17.54
C ARG A 140 -3.48 9.45 -17.23
N VAL A 141 -3.51 8.18 -17.62
CA VAL A 141 -4.60 7.25 -17.31
C VAL A 141 -4.70 7.07 -15.79
N MET A 142 -3.61 6.82 -15.10
CA MET A 142 -3.58 6.71 -13.64
C MET A 142 -4.19 7.95 -12.97
N LYS A 143 -3.86 9.16 -13.44
CA LYS A 143 -4.37 10.42 -12.88
C LYS A 143 -5.86 10.65 -13.11
N LYS A 144 -6.43 10.15 -14.21
CA LYS A 144 -7.90 10.19 -14.45
C LYS A 144 -8.67 9.53 -13.32
N PHE A 145 -8.10 8.52 -12.68
CA PHE A 145 -8.71 7.80 -11.56
C PHE A 145 -8.55 8.51 -10.20
N LYS A 146 -7.73 9.56 -10.10
CA LYS A 146 -7.60 10.34 -8.86
C LYS A 146 -8.95 10.83 -8.35
N ILE A 147 -9.83 11.28 -9.22
CA ILE A 147 -11.18 11.78 -8.87
C ILE A 147 -12.02 10.65 -8.26
N LYS A 148 -11.94 9.42 -8.81
CA LYS A 148 -12.70 8.27 -8.32
C LYS A 148 -12.18 7.72 -6.98
N THR A 149 -10.93 8.05 -6.61
CA THR A 149 -10.30 7.65 -5.33
C THR A 149 -10.34 8.73 -4.27
N MET A 150 -11.00 9.84 -4.51
CA MET A 150 -11.11 10.89 -3.50
C MET A 150 -11.78 10.33 -2.24
N GLN A 151 -11.17 10.64 -1.09
CA GLN A 151 -11.68 10.22 0.21
C GLN A 151 -13.10 10.75 0.42
N ARG A 152 -14.03 9.83 0.70
CA ARG A 152 -15.38 10.18 1.14
C ARG A 152 -15.38 10.30 2.66
N TYR A 153 -15.56 11.50 3.20
CA TYR A 153 -15.57 11.78 4.64
C TYR A 153 -16.90 11.39 5.33
N ASN A 154 -17.58 10.38 4.81
CA ASN A 154 -18.88 9.90 5.32
C ASN A 154 -18.83 8.59 6.08
N TYR A 155 -17.67 7.98 6.21
CA TYR A 155 -17.49 6.70 6.89
C TYR A 155 -16.20 6.65 7.71
N LEU A 156 -16.33 6.23 8.97
CA LEU A 156 -15.25 5.77 9.83
C LEU A 156 -15.67 4.44 10.48
N PRO A 157 -14.73 3.46 10.59
CA PRO A 157 -15.00 2.15 11.18
C PRO A 157 -15.11 2.25 12.71
N LYS A 158 -15.64 1.19 13.32
CA LYS A 158 -15.64 1.00 14.78
C LYS A 158 -14.23 0.80 15.33
N VAL A 159 -13.40 0.07 14.60
CA VAL A 159 -11.98 -0.18 14.91
C VAL A 159 -11.13 0.50 13.86
N LEU A 160 -10.37 1.49 14.26
CA LEU A 160 -9.48 2.24 13.37
C LEU A 160 -8.02 1.90 13.69
N CYS A 161 -7.32 1.33 12.74
CA CYS A 161 -5.90 1.00 12.84
C CYS A 161 -5.05 2.14 12.28
N LEU A 162 -4.03 2.56 13.04
CA LEU A 162 -3.16 3.69 12.76
C LEU A 162 -1.70 3.25 12.80
N ASP A 163 -0.91 3.66 11.82
CA ASP A 163 0.54 3.42 11.80
C ASP A 163 1.28 4.43 10.93
N GLU A 164 2.58 4.35 10.94
CA GLU A 164 3.48 5.21 10.19
C GLU A 164 4.39 4.37 9.28
N PHE A 165 4.66 4.90 8.09
CA PHE A 165 5.64 4.30 7.21
C PHE A 165 6.55 5.35 6.57
N ARG A 166 7.75 4.92 6.18
CA ARG A 166 8.71 5.83 5.53
C ARG A 166 8.18 6.29 4.17
N GLY A 167 8.02 7.61 4.01
CA GLY A 167 7.50 8.26 2.82
C GLY A 167 8.48 8.34 1.65
N VAL A 168 8.26 9.31 0.76
CA VAL A 168 9.14 9.62 -0.37
C VAL A 168 10.26 10.57 0.07
N LYS A 169 11.44 10.48 -0.58
CA LYS A 169 12.64 11.25 -0.16
C LYS A 169 12.46 12.78 -0.28
N THR A 170 11.58 13.24 -1.16
CA THR A 170 11.35 14.67 -1.48
C THR A 170 10.38 15.38 -0.54
N GLN A 171 9.76 14.67 0.41
CA GLN A 171 8.89 15.28 1.40
C GLN A 171 9.69 15.83 2.59
N GLN A 172 9.26 16.96 3.17
CA GLN A 172 9.85 17.54 4.37
C GLN A 172 9.77 16.59 5.56
N GLY A 173 8.71 15.82 5.72
CA GLY A 173 8.62 14.75 6.73
C GLY A 173 9.00 13.40 6.12
N LYS A 174 9.96 12.68 6.70
CA LYS A 174 10.39 11.36 6.20
C LYS A 174 9.35 10.25 6.41
N MET A 175 8.29 10.52 7.19
CA MET A 175 7.27 9.54 7.58
C MET A 175 5.89 9.97 7.09
N ASN A 176 5.16 9.02 6.54
CA ASN A 176 3.75 9.17 6.18
C ASN A 176 2.89 8.42 7.20
N PHE A 177 1.66 8.87 7.33
CA PHE A 177 0.66 8.24 8.20
C PHE A 177 -0.30 7.42 7.34
N ILE A 178 -0.74 6.27 7.86
CA ILE A 178 -1.70 5.37 7.23
C ILE A 178 -2.80 5.02 8.23
N CYS A 179 -4.03 4.96 7.76
CA CYS A 179 -5.16 4.47 8.55
C CYS A 179 -6.00 3.47 7.76
N LEU A 180 -6.36 2.37 8.44
CA LEU A 180 -7.18 1.28 7.90
C LEU A 180 -8.36 1.01 8.82
N ASP A 181 -9.39 0.40 8.24
CA ASP A 181 -10.44 -0.27 8.99
C ASP A 181 -9.87 -1.56 9.61
N GLY A 182 -9.96 -1.72 10.93
CA GLY A 182 -9.41 -2.86 11.66
C GLY A 182 -10.25 -4.13 11.52
N GLU A 183 -11.49 -4.04 11.03
CA GLU A 183 -12.38 -5.19 10.88
C GLU A 183 -12.34 -5.76 9.45
N ASN A 184 -12.43 -4.91 8.42
CA ASN A 184 -12.44 -5.34 7.02
C ASN A 184 -11.11 -5.09 6.27
N HIS A 185 -10.14 -4.50 6.93
CA HIS A 185 -8.79 -4.21 6.43
C HIS A 185 -8.75 -3.24 5.22
N GLN A 186 -9.82 -2.48 5.02
CA GLN A 186 -9.87 -1.49 3.94
C GLN A 186 -9.04 -0.26 4.28
N LEU A 187 -8.36 0.24 3.28
CA LEU A 187 -7.60 1.48 3.40
C LEU A 187 -8.55 2.68 3.52
N ILE A 188 -8.50 3.38 4.64
CA ILE A 188 -9.23 4.64 4.82
C ILE A 188 -8.48 5.76 4.09
N ASP A 189 -7.25 6.07 4.48
CA ASP A 189 -6.41 7.00 3.72
C ASP A 189 -4.92 6.91 4.10
N ILE A 190 -4.10 7.65 3.33
CA ILE A 190 -2.69 7.88 3.57
C ILE A 190 -2.43 9.38 3.59
N LEU A 191 -1.72 9.88 4.59
CA LEU A 191 -1.40 11.30 4.74
C LEU A 191 0.08 11.56 4.53
N PRO A 192 0.45 12.74 4.01
CA PRO A 192 1.84 13.09 3.75
C PRO A 192 2.64 13.34 5.02
N GLY A 193 1.98 13.67 6.13
CA GLY A 193 2.58 13.95 7.42
C GLY A 193 1.95 13.14 8.54
N ARG A 194 2.49 13.33 9.75
CA ARG A 194 2.08 12.62 10.96
C ARG A 194 1.96 13.54 12.18
N THR A 195 2.08 14.84 11.97
CA THR A 195 1.97 15.79 13.08
C THR A 195 0.56 15.79 13.66
N LEU A 196 0.44 16.03 14.95
CA LEU A 196 -0.85 16.06 15.63
C LEU A 196 -1.84 17.01 14.94
N HIS A 197 -1.36 18.17 14.50
CA HIS A 197 -2.17 19.17 13.79
C HIS A 197 -2.72 18.63 12.45
N GLU A 198 -1.86 17.97 11.63
CA GLU A 198 -2.29 17.38 10.36
C GLU A 198 -3.33 16.28 10.57
N LEU A 199 -3.15 15.45 11.59
CA LEU A 199 -4.06 14.37 11.91
C LEU A 199 -5.42 14.90 12.42
N ILE A 200 -5.41 15.89 13.32
CA ILE A 200 -6.64 16.56 13.77
C ILE A 200 -7.36 17.17 12.57
N SER A 201 -6.66 17.95 11.73
CA SER A 201 -7.24 18.59 10.55
C SER A 201 -7.83 17.59 9.55
N PHE A 202 -7.22 16.41 9.41
CA PHE A 202 -7.75 15.36 8.56
C PHE A 202 -9.01 14.73 9.14
N PHE A 203 -9.00 14.30 10.39
CA PHE A 203 -10.15 13.61 11.00
C PHE A 203 -11.31 14.55 11.29
N MET A 204 -11.09 15.83 11.47
CA MET A 204 -12.17 16.84 11.62
C MET A 204 -13.00 17.02 10.33
N LYS A 205 -12.52 16.57 9.17
CA LYS A 205 -13.33 16.52 7.94
C LYS A 205 -14.48 15.51 8.01
N PHE A 206 -14.40 14.53 8.91
CA PHE A 206 -15.50 13.60 9.18
C PHE A 206 -16.48 14.23 10.14
N SER A 207 -17.77 14.02 9.92
CA SER A 207 -18.81 14.51 10.82
C SER A 207 -18.61 14.00 12.24
N ARG A 208 -19.07 14.75 13.25
CA ARG A 208 -19.03 14.32 14.65
C ARG A 208 -19.69 12.95 14.83
N LYS A 209 -20.83 12.68 14.15
CA LYS A 209 -21.53 11.39 14.16
C LYS A 209 -20.61 10.23 13.73
N GLN A 210 -19.76 10.42 12.73
CA GLN A 210 -18.83 9.38 12.30
C GLN A 210 -17.68 9.19 13.30
N ARG A 211 -17.13 10.28 13.85
CA ARG A 211 -16.04 10.22 14.84
C ARG A 211 -16.47 9.55 16.15
N LEU A 212 -17.73 9.72 16.57
CA LEU A 212 -18.32 9.04 17.73
C LEU A 212 -18.51 7.53 17.54
N LYS A 213 -18.56 7.02 16.30
CA LYS A 213 -18.65 5.58 16.01
C LYS A 213 -17.35 4.83 16.28
N VAL A 214 -16.21 5.51 16.23
CA VAL A 214 -14.90 4.90 16.50
C VAL A 214 -14.83 4.56 17.98
N LYS A 215 -14.68 3.26 18.29
CA LYS A 215 -14.61 2.74 19.66
C LYS A 215 -13.18 2.31 20.03
N TYR A 216 -12.40 1.86 19.06
CA TYR A 216 -11.05 1.37 19.28
C TYR A 216 -10.08 2.00 18.30
N LEU A 217 -8.94 2.43 18.81
CA LEU A 217 -7.82 2.95 18.03
C LEU A 217 -6.61 2.05 18.29
N VAL A 218 -6.29 1.21 17.29
CA VAL A 218 -5.12 0.32 17.35
C VAL A 218 -3.91 1.09 16.85
N MET A 219 -2.87 1.20 17.69
CA MET A 219 -1.69 2.01 17.40
C MET A 219 -0.49 1.62 18.27
N ASP A 220 0.69 2.16 17.96
CA ASP A 220 1.87 2.01 18.80
C ASP A 220 1.80 2.88 20.07
N MET A 221 2.77 2.70 20.98
CA MET A 221 2.87 3.44 22.24
C MET A 221 3.45 4.85 22.05
N ASN A 222 2.79 5.68 21.22
CA ASN A 222 3.19 7.06 20.98
C ASN A 222 2.31 8.03 21.80
N ALA A 223 2.94 8.79 22.69
CA ALA A 223 2.24 9.72 23.57
C ALA A 223 1.47 10.84 22.81
N SER A 224 1.96 11.26 21.64
CA SER A 224 1.31 12.29 20.82
C SER A 224 -0.09 11.89 20.37
N TYR A 225 -0.34 10.60 20.19
CA TYR A 225 -1.65 10.11 19.75
C TYR A 225 -2.70 10.08 20.88
N GLN A 226 -2.32 10.07 22.14
CA GLN A 226 -3.28 10.20 23.24
C GLN A 226 -4.04 11.53 23.17
N ASN A 227 -3.35 12.62 22.79
CA ASN A 227 -3.97 13.93 22.59
C ASN A 227 -4.89 13.96 21.35
N LEU A 228 -4.53 13.24 20.28
CA LEU A 228 -5.40 13.07 19.11
C LEU A 228 -6.75 12.46 19.49
N ILE A 229 -6.73 11.42 20.32
CA ILE A 229 -7.95 10.71 20.73
C ILE A 229 -8.88 11.64 21.51
N LYS A 230 -8.35 12.32 22.52
CA LYS A 230 -9.14 13.26 23.32
C LYS A 230 -9.79 14.36 22.48
N ALA A 231 -9.07 14.86 21.47
CA ALA A 231 -9.56 15.94 20.61
C ALA A 231 -10.56 15.48 19.54
N VAL A 232 -10.42 14.27 19.02
CA VAL A 232 -11.11 13.84 17.77
C VAL A 232 -12.08 12.70 17.98
N PHE A 233 -11.76 11.72 18.85
CA PHE A 233 -12.51 10.49 19.05
C PHE A 233 -12.92 10.27 20.50
N PRO A 234 -13.89 11.05 21.02
CA PRO A 234 -14.20 11.08 22.45
C PRO A 234 -14.69 9.75 23.03
N ASN A 235 -15.22 8.84 22.20
CA ASN A 235 -15.69 7.52 22.62
C ASN A 235 -14.65 6.40 22.41
N ALA A 236 -13.47 6.74 21.88
CA ALA A 236 -12.49 5.72 21.53
C ALA A 236 -11.52 5.45 22.68
N VAL A 237 -11.15 4.19 22.81
CA VAL A 237 -10.07 3.74 23.69
C VAL A 237 -8.89 3.26 22.84
N ILE A 238 -7.67 3.44 23.38
CA ILE A 238 -6.46 2.93 22.74
C ILE A 238 -6.38 1.42 22.92
N VAL A 239 -6.00 0.73 21.87
CA VAL A 239 -5.50 -0.63 21.88
C VAL A 239 -4.05 -0.58 21.44
N VAL A 240 -3.13 -0.91 22.32
CA VAL A 240 -1.70 -0.93 21.97
C VAL A 240 -1.44 -2.11 21.03
N ASP A 241 -0.77 -1.86 19.92
CA ASP A 241 -0.43 -2.95 19.00
C ASP A 241 0.53 -3.94 19.65
N ARG A 242 0.11 -5.21 19.65
CA ARG A 242 0.82 -6.31 20.30
C ARG A 242 2.24 -6.50 19.75
N PHE A 243 2.45 -6.29 18.47
CA PHE A 243 3.78 -6.37 17.87
C PHE A 243 4.75 -5.37 18.49
N HIS A 244 4.29 -4.15 18.74
CA HIS A 244 5.12 -3.10 19.32
C HIS A 244 5.47 -3.36 20.79
N ILE A 245 4.64 -4.08 21.57
CA ILE A 245 4.97 -4.53 22.92
C ILE A 245 6.19 -5.44 22.89
N VAL A 246 6.12 -6.53 22.09
CA VAL A 246 7.21 -7.49 21.95
C VAL A 246 8.47 -6.85 21.37
N GLN A 247 8.30 -6.00 20.35
CA GLN A 247 9.42 -5.27 19.75
C GLN A 247 10.12 -4.36 20.77
N HIS A 248 9.36 -3.70 21.66
CA HIS A 248 9.91 -2.84 22.70
C HIS A 248 10.74 -3.65 23.72
N ILE A 249 10.21 -4.77 24.20
CA ILE A 249 10.90 -5.70 25.08
C ILE A 249 12.22 -6.15 24.45
N ASN A 250 12.15 -6.69 23.24
CA ASN A 250 13.31 -7.21 22.51
C ASN A 250 14.39 -6.14 22.26
N ARG A 251 13.96 -4.94 21.88
CA ARG A 251 14.88 -3.81 21.66
C ARG A 251 15.62 -3.42 22.91
N ASN A 252 14.93 -3.32 24.05
CA ASN A 252 15.52 -2.93 25.32
C ASN A 252 16.56 -3.95 25.79
N PHE A 253 16.21 -5.23 25.76
CA PHE A 253 17.16 -6.27 26.10
C PHE A 253 18.38 -6.30 25.16
N ASN A 254 18.15 -6.23 23.85
CA ASN A 254 19.26 -6.22 22.91
C ASN A 254 20.17 -4.99 23.09
N GLN A 255 19.65 -3.85 23.52
CA GLN A 255 20.47 -2.69 23.86
C GLN A 255 21.34 -2.96 25.08
N LEU A 256 20.78 -3.57 26.14
CA LEU A 256 21.55 -3.98 27.33
C LEU A 256 22.65 -4.99 26.95
N ARG A 257 22.28 -6.04 26.19
CA ARG A 257 23.26 -7.00 25.66
C ARG A 257 24.42 -6.32 24.90
N VAL A 258 24.12 -5.31 24.09
CA VAL A 258 25.17 -4.57 23.35
C VAL A 258 26.07 -3.77 24.29
N VAL A 259 25.52 -3.18 25.34
CA VAL A 259 26.30 -2.46 26.36
C VAL A 259 27.26 -3.43 27.07
N ILE A 260 26.75 -4.56 27.57
CA ILE A 260 27.55 -5.59 28.23
C ILE A 260 28.59 -6.20 27.27
N MET A 261 28.19 -6.52 26.05
CA MET A 261 29.10 -7.04 25.03
C MET A 261 30.31 -6.11 24.79
N LYS A 262 30.13 -4.81 24.84
CA LYS A 262 31.19 -3.82 24.62
C LYS A 262 32.19 -3.71 25.79
N GLN A 263 31.88 -4.26 26.94
CA GLN A 263 32.81 -4.31 28.10
C GLN A 263 33.90 -5.38 27.89
N PHE A 264 33.62 -6.39 27.04
CA PHE A 264 34.58 -7.42 26.73
C PHE A 264 35.53 -7.00 25.60
N SER A 265 36.78 -7.50 25.65
CA SER A 265 37.76 -7.28 24.58
C SER A 265 37.22 -7.72 23.20
N ALA A 266 37.53 -6.96 22.15
CA ALA A 266 37.07 -7.21 20.77
C ALA A 266 37.49 -8.60 20.22
N LYS A 267 38.57 -9.18 20.75
CA LYS A 267 39.06 -10.51 20.38
C LYS A 267 38.56 -11.64 21.26
N SER A 268 37.86 -11.32 22.34
CA SER A 268 37.37 -12.31 23.32
C SER A 268 36.27 -13.21 22.74
N THR A 269 36.15 -14.41 23.29
CA THR A 269 35.08 -15.36 22.96
C THR A 269 33.73 -14.77 23.36
N GLN A 270 33.66 -14.09 24.51
CA GLN A 270 32.45 -13.45 25.03
C GLN A 270 31.89 -12.45 24.03
N GLN A 271 32.69 -11.49 23.57
CA GLN A 271 32.21 -10.48 22.61
C GLN A 271 31.78 -11.09 21.29
N LYS A 272 32.60 -12.01 20.73
CA LYS A 272 32.29 -12.67 19.45
C LYS A 272 30.99 -13.47 19.50
N THR A 273 30.78 -14.22 20.59
CA THR A 273 29.58 -15.07 20.72
C THR A 273 28.31 -14.25 21.05
N LEU A 274 28.40 -13.26 21.93
CA LEU A 274 27.27 -12.33 22.18
C LEU A 274 26.88 -11.57 20.91
N LYS A 275 27.83 -11.21 20.05
CA LYS A 275 27.58 -10.58 18.75
C LYS A 275 26.93 -11.54 17.76
N ARG A 276 27.35 -12.82 17.72
CA ARG A 276 26.90 -13.81 16.75
C ARG A 276 25.52 -14.36 17.07
N TYR A 277 25.27 -14.69 18.34
CA TYR A 277 24.09 -15.46 18.78
C TYR A 277 22.99 -14.59 19.41
N TRP A 278 23.00 -13.30 19.17
CA TRP A 278 22.02 -12.37 19.75
C TRP A 278 20.54 -12.72 19.47
N LYS A 279 20.27 -13.39 18.33
CA LYS A 279 18.92 -13.81 17.96
C LYS A 279 18.42 -14.93 18.85
N LEU A 280 19.28 -15.81 19.33
CA LEU A 280 18.90 -16.87 20.27
C LEU A 280 18.47 -16.27 21.62
N LEU A 281 19.19 -15.28 22.10
CA LEU A 281 18.85 -14.56 23.33
C LEU A 281 17.52 -13.78 23.21
N LEU A 282 17.01 -13.56 21.99
CA LEU A 282 15.69 -12.93 21.76
C LEU A 282 14.55 -13.93 21.55
N LYS A 283 14.80 -15.22 21.55
CA LYS A 283 13.76 -16.25 21.52
C LYS A 283 13.10 -16.42 22.89
N SER A 284 11.85 -16.95 22.91
CA SER A 284 11.30 -17.53 24.12
C SER A 284 12.13 -18.73 24.55
N SER A 285 12.27 -18.97 25.87
CA SER A 285 12.95 -20.16 26.38
C SER A 285 12.34 -21.43 25.78
N ASP A 286 11.02 -21.50 25.67
CA ASP A 286 10.27 -22.65 25.17
C ASP A 286 10.47 -22.91 23.66
N GLU A 287 11.04 -21.94 22.91
CA GLU A 287 11.40 -22.07 21.48
C GLU A 287 12.84 -22.54 21.25
N LEU A 288 13.61 -22.71 22.30
CA LEU A 288 14.99 -23.16 22.21
C LEU A 288 15.04 -24.67 22.00
N ASP A 289 15.87 -25.07 21.04
CA ASP A 289 16.09 -26.50 20.73
C ASP A 289 16.98 -27.13 21.83
N GLU A 290 16.42 -28.01 22.63
CA GLU A 290 17.09 -28.71 23.74
C GLU A 290 17.71 -30.05 23.32
N GLU A 291 17.36 -30.60 22.15
CA GLU A 291 17.76 -31.93 21.72
C GLU A 291 18.91 -31.93 20.71
N LYS A 292 18.85 -31.01 19.73
CA LYS A 292 19.77 -31.01 18.59
C LYS A 292 21.14 -30.43 18.93
N LEU A 293 22.11 -31.30 19.11
CA LEU A 293 23.49 -30.94 19.30
C LEU A 293 24.11 -30.41 18.00
N ARG A 294 24.79 -29.24 18.08
CA ARG A 294 25.56 -28.65 16.98
C ARG A 294 26.94 -28.26 17.47
N TYR A 295 27.98 -28.57 16.68
CA TYR A 295 29.34 -28.19 17.01
C TYR A 295 29.47 -26.65 17.02
N ASN A 296 29.96 -26.12 18.14
CA ASN A 296 30.19 -24.69 18.29
C ASN A 296 31.70 -24.41 18.26
N TYR A 297 32.18 -23.76 17.19
CA TYR A 297 33.60 -23.44 16.97
C TYR A 297 34.17 -22.51 18.04
N HIS A 298 33.38 -21.62 18.64
CA HIS A 298 33.88 -20.70 19.67
C HIS A 298 34.09 -21.40 21.01
N PHE A 299 33.29 -22.39 21.32
CA PHE A 299 33.39 -23.15 22.58
C PHE A 299 34.08 -24.51 22.38
N LYS A 300 34.40 -24.90 21.12
CA LYS A 300 35.02 -26.17 20.75
C LYS A 300 34.28 -27.40 21.33
N THR A 301 32.96 -27.36 21.35
CA THR A 301 32.14 -28.44 21.90
C THR A 301 30.75 -28.48 21.18
N TYR A 302 30.07 -29.59 21.32
CA TYR A 302 28.68 -29.73 20.87
C TYR A 302 27.74 -29.15 21.92
N LEU A 303 26.78 -28.31 21.47
CA LEU A 303 25.81 -27.63 22.32
C LEU A 303 24.44 -27.64 21.65
N THR A 304 23.39 -27.78 22.46
CA THR A 304 22.02 -27.44 22.06
C THR A 304 21.85 -25.93 22.07
N GLN A 305 20.68 -25.41 21.61
CA GLN A 305 20.41 -23.98 21.65
C GLN A 305 20.30 -23.48 23.09
N ASP A 306 19.64 -24.24 23.97
CA ASP A 306 19.50 -23.93 25.38
C ASP A 306 20.87 -23.88 26.08
N GLN A 307 21.68 -24.91 25.94
CA GLN A 307 23.04 -24.93 26.50
C GLN A 307 23.90 -23.75 26.03
N LEU A 308 23.71 -23.36 24.76
CA LEU A 308 24.42 -22.20 24.21
C LEU A 308 23.95 -20.90 24.86
N VAL A 309 22.64 -20.71 25.05
CA VAL A 309 22.07 -19.54 25.75
C VAL A 309 22.59 -19.49 27.18
N ASN A 310 22.55 -20.61 27.92
CA ASN A 310 23.06 -20.68 29.29
C ASN A 310 24.56 -20.29 29.38
N LYS A 311 25.39 -20.72 28.42
CA LYS A 311 26.80 -20.27 28.32
C LYS A 311 26.93 -18.78 28.00
N LEU A 312 26.04 -18.19 27.23
CA LEU A 312 26.08 -16.74 26.96
C LEU A 312 25.67 -15.93 28.19
N LEU A 313 24.69 -16.41 28.95
CA LEU A 313 24.21 -15.76 30.17
C LEU A 313 25.23 -15.85 31.30
N SER A 314 26.03 -16.92 31.38
CA SER A 314 27.08 -17.07 32.40
C SER A 314 28.23 -16.05 32.27
N PHE A 315 28.28 -15.25 31.21
CA PHE A 315 29.31 -14.20 31.06
C PHE A 315 29.10 -12.96 31.91
N ASP A 316 27.84 -12.69 32.30
CA ASP A 316 27.47 -11.50 32.98
C ASP A 316 26.16 -11.69 33.76
N GLU A 317 26.17 -11.47 35.05
CA GLU A 317 25.03 -11.68 35.94
C GLU A 317 23.85 -10.74 35.61
N VAL A 318 24.14 -9.49 35.24
CA VAL A 318 23.12 -8.52 34.84
C VAL A 318 22.42 -8.94 33.56
N LEU A 319 23.16 -9.58 32.63
CA LEU A 319 22.58 -10.14 31.39
C LEU A 319 21.66 -11.31 31.72
N SER A 320 22.03 -12.19 32.66
CA SER A 320 21.20 -13.31 33.11
C SER A 320 19.92 -12.80 33.76
N ASP A 321 20.02 -11.92 34.75
CA ASP A 321 18.84 -11.36 35.44
C ASP A 321 17.87 -10.65 34.47
N ALA A 322 18.42 -9.92 33.50
CA ALA A 322 17.61 -9.27 32.48
C ALA A 322 16.95 -10.27 31.54
N TYR A 323 17.61 -11.39 31.23
CA TYR A 323 17.02 -12.47 30.42
C TYR A 323 15.85 -13.12 31.16
N ASP A 324 16.01 -13.49 32.42
CA ASP A 324 14.97 -14.11 33.22
C ASP A 324 13.75 -13.19 33.36
N PHE A 325 13.98 -11.93 33.67
CA PHE A 325 12.93 -10.90 33.70
C PHE A 325 12.13 -10.82 32.38
N ILE A 326 12.82 -10.86 31.24
CA ILE A 326 12.10 -10.78 29.95
C ILE A 326 11.37 -12.07 29.62
N GLN A 327 11.89 -13.25 30.02
CA GLN A 327 11.21 -14.53 29.82
C GLN A 327 9.92 -14.58 30.64
N GLU A 328 9.92 -14.12 31.88
CA GLU A 328 8.70 -14.00 32.71
C GLU A 328 7.69 -13.05 32.06
N LEU A 329 8.14 -11.88 31.61
CA LEU A 329 7.29 -10.90 30.95
C LEU A 329 6.66 -11.45 29.65
N ARG A 330 7.42 -12.24 28.88
CA ARG A 330 6.93 -12.93 27.68
C ARG A 330 5.89 -14.00 28.01
N LYS A 331 6.15 -14.84 29.01
CA LYS A 331 5.19 -15.86 29.45
C LYS A 331 3.85 -15.24 29.81
N ALA A 332 3.86 -14.14 30.59
CA ALA A 332 2.63 -13.40 30.90
C ALA A 332 1.94 -12.84 29.65
N TYR A 333 2.73 -12.31 28.71
CA TYR A 333 2.21 -11.78 27.45
C TYR A 333 1.58 -12.88 26.56
N GLU A 334 2.23 -14.02 26.39
CA GLU A 334 1.76 -15.15 25.56
C GLU A 334 0.48 -15.78 26.14
N LYS A 335 0.41 -15.92 27.47
CA LYS A 335 -0.79 -16.36 28.19
C LYS A 335 -1.92 -15.33 28.20
N LYS A 336 -1.67 -14.12 27.67
CA LYS A 336 -2.59 -12.95 27.74
C LYS A 336 -2.99 -12.60 29.19
N ASP A 337 -2.10 -12.86 30.13
CA ASP A 337 -2.30 -12.53 31.54
C ASP A 337 -1.83 -11.10 31.81
N TYR A 338 -2.80 -10.16 31.77
CA TYR A 338 -2.52 -8.75 32.00
C TYR A 338 -1.99 -8.45 33.41
N GLU A 339 -2.55 -9.13 34.42
CA GLU A 339 -2.16 -8.88 35.82
C GLU A 339 -0.72 -9.34 36.06
N ALA A 340 -0.37 -10.56 35.67
CA ALA A 340 1.00 -11.06 35.72
C ALA A 340 1.98 -10.15 34.96
N PHE A 341 1.60 -9.71 33.73
CA PHE A 341 2.41 -8.77 32.95
C PHE A 341 2.67 -7.47 33.70
N MET A 342 1.65 -6.88 34.32
CA MET A 342 1.79 -5.61 35.04
C MET A 342 2.51 -5.77 36.39
N ILE A 343 2.42 -6.95 37.04
CA ILE A 343 3.23 -7.28 38.24
C ILE A 343 4.70 -7.31 37.85
N CYS A 344 5.10 -8.03 36.80
CA CYS A 344 6.47 -8.03 36.31
C CYS A 344 6.99 -6.59 36.06
N ILE A 345 6.16 -5.72 35.44
CA ILE A 345 6.54 -4.31 35.18
C ILE A 345 6.66 -3.48 36.48
N LYS A 346 5.96 -3.79 37.53
CA LYS A 346 6.08 -3.11 38.82
C LYS A 346 7.32 -3.59 39.61
N GLU A 347 7.63 -4.88 39.51
CA GLU A 347 8.64 -5.59 40.30
C GLU A 347 9.92 -5.88 39.51
N ILE A 348 10.29 -4.99 38.58
CA ILE A 348 11.56 -5.13 37.83
C ILE A 348 12.74 -5.28 38.83
N PRO A 349 13.60 -6.31 38.66
CA PRO A 349 14.69 -6.59 39.60
C PRO A 349 15.54 -5.37 39.89
N LYS A 350 15.81 -5.15 41.18
CA LYS A 350 16.50 -3.92 41.70
C LYS A 350 17.93 -3.81 41.14
N GLN A 351 18.62 -4.93 40.94
CA GLN A 351 19.99 -5.03 40.47
C GLN A 351 20.14 -4.60 38.99
N LEU A 352 19.06 -4.60 38.19
CA LEU A 352 19.13 -4.18 36.82
C LEU A 352 19.43 -2.68 36.66
N PRO A 353 20.20 -2.28 35.61
CA PRO A 353 20.58 -0.87 35.42
C PRO A 353 19.38 0.07 35.29
N TYR A 354 19.51 1.28 35.85
CA TYR A 354 18.46 2.30 35.80
C TYR A 354 17.97 2.57 34.39
N GLU A 355 18.89 2.72 33.41
CA GLU A 355 18.56 2.99 32.01
C GLU A 355 17.76 1.86 31.36
N PHE A 356 17.95 0.60 31.79
CA PHE A 356 17.15 -0.53 31.36
C PHE A 356 15.72 -0.44 31.93
N LYS A 357 15.61 -0.24 33.25
CA LYS A 357 14.33 -0.13 33.98
C LYS A 357 13.47 1.01 33.46
N LYS A 358 14.05 2.19 33.27
CA LYS A 358 13.37 3.39 32.76
C LYS A 358 12.62 3.17 31.44
N LYS A 359 13.12 2.30 30.57
CA LYS A 359 12.48 2.01 29.28
C LYS A 359 11.17 1.26 29.42
N PHE A 360 10.92 0.58 30.50
CA PHE A 360 9.67 -0.12 30.78
C PHE A 360 8.58 0.79 31.38
N GLU A 361 8.91 2.03 31.78
CA GLU A 361 7.93 3.02 32.27
C GLU A 361 6.85 3.35 31.22
N VAL A 362 7.14 3.17 29.94
CA VAL A 362 6.16 3.33 28.86
C VAL A 362 4.97 2.39 29.05
N PHE A 363 5.18 1.18 29.53
CA PHE A 363 4.09 0.21 29.78
C PHE A 363 3.17 0.68 30.91
N LYS A 364 3.71 1.30 31.95
CA LYS A 364 2.88 1.92 33.04
C LYS A 364 2.02 3.06 32.49
N ARG A 365 2.58 3.88 31.59
CA ARG A 365 1.87 4.98 30.95
C ARG A 365 0.72 4.50 30.06
N PHE A 366 0.92 3.41 29.34
CA PHE A 366 -0.04 2.84 28.41
C PHE A 366 -0.80 1.63 28.98
N LYS A 367 -0.86 1.46 30.30
CA LYS A 367 -1.48 0.32 30.98
C LYS A 367 -2.89 -0.02 30.48
N ASN A 368 -3.76 0.99 30.29
CA ASN A 368 -5.11 0.78 29.79
C ASN A 368 -5.13 0.28 28.34
N GLY A 369 -4.25 0.82 27.48
CA GLY A 369 -4.13 0.37 26.09
C GLY A 369 -3.55 -1.04 25.97
N ILE A 370 -2.66 -1.44 26.89
CA ILE A 370 -2.15 -2.80 26.97
C ILE A 370 -3.26 -3.75 27.48
N TYR A 371 -4.04 -3.35 28.48
CA TYR A 371 -5.23 -4.10 28.91
C TYR A 371 -6.16 -4.39 27.73
N GLN A 372 -6.48 -3.37 26.94
CA GLN A 372 -7.31 -3.54 25.74
C GLN A 372 -6.67 -4.49 24.71
N ALA A 373 -5.35 -4.46 24.55
CA ALA A 373 -4.64 -5.38 23.65
C ALA A 373 -4.74 -6.85 24.08
N PHE A 374 -4.79 -7.11 25.37
CA PHE A 374 -4.92 -8.47 25.93
C PHE A 374 -6.36 -9.00 25.84
N THR A 375 -7.36 -8.10 25.96
CA THR A 375 -8.77 -8.47 26.06
C THR A 375 -9.53 -8.44 24.74
N THR A 376 -9.21 -7.53 23.81
CA THR A 376 -10.01 -7.33 22.59
C THR A 376 -9.53 -8.14 21.38
N GLY A 377 -8.28 -8.60 21.37
CA GLY A 377 -7.69 -9.32 20.23
C GLY A 377 -7.37 -8.45 19.00
N TYR A 378 -7.69 -7.17 18.99
CA TYR A 378 -7.35 -6.27 17.88
C TYR A 378 -5.85 -6.04 17.77
N SER A 379 -5.35 -5.96 16.54
CA SER A 379 -3.93 -5.73 16.23
C SER A 379 -3.74 -4.95 14.93
N ASN A 380 -2.55 -4.43 14.71
CA ASN A 380 -2.15 -3.76 13.47
C ASN A 380 -1.65 -4.72 12.38
N GLY A 381 -1.89 -6.03 12.48
CA GLY A 381 -1.42 -7.01 11.50
C GLY A 381 -1.83 -6.67 10.04
N ALA A 382 -3.03 -6.13 9.84
CA ALA A 382 -3.50 -5.66 8.54
C ALA A 382 -2.68 -4.47 8.00
N ILE A 383 -2.27 -3.56 8.89
CA ILE A 383 -1.38 -2.45 8.51
C ILE A 383 0.02 -2.95 8.19
N GLU A 384 0.54 -3.90 8.95
CA GLU A 384 1.85 -4.49 8.68
C GLU A 384 1.89 -5.12 7.28
N GLY A 385 0.87 -5.92 6.93
CA GLY A 385 0.71 -6.45 5.57
C GLY A 385 0.64 -5.34 4.51
N THR A 386 -0.08 -4.26 4.79
CA THR A 386 -0.16 -3.11 3.89
C THR A 386 1.17 -2.36 3.78
N ASN A 387 1.90 -2.18 4.88
CA ASN A 387 3.23 -1.57 4.88
C ASN A 387 4.24 -2.42 4.09
N ASN A 388 4.15 -3.75 4.14
CA ASN A 388 4.97 -4.63 3.32
C ASN A 388 4.63 -4.50 1.83
N LEU A 389 3.36 -4.43 1.47
CA LEU A 389 2.92 -4.13 0.11
C LEU A 389 3.46 -2.76 -0.38
N ILE A 390 3.40 -1.72 0.46
CA ILE A 390 3.97 -0.40 0.13
C ILE A 390 5.47 -0.48 -0.14
N LYS A 391 6.22 -1.28 0.64
CA LYS A 391 7.65 -1.52 0.38
C LYS A 391 7.88 -2.17 -0.99
N VAL A 392 7.06 -3.16 -1.37
CA VAL A 392 7.12 -3.81 -2.70
C VAL A 392 6.82 -2.80 -3.80
N ILE A 393 5.72 -2.04 -3.70
CA ILE A 393 5.34 -1.00 -4.66
C ILE A 393 6.48 0.00 -4.88
N LYS A 394 7.11 0.45 -3.80
CA LYS A 394 8.25 1.39 -3.88
C LYS A 394 9.48 0.76 -4.53
N ARG A 395 9.76 -0.52 -4.26
CA ARG A 395 10.90 -1.25 -4.84
C ARG A 395 10.70 -1.44 -6.34
N VAL A 396 9.54 -1.91 -6.77
CA VAL A 396 9.20 -2.14 -8.18
C VAL A 396 9.23 -0.83 -8.99
N ALA A 397 8.83 0.29 -8.38
CA ALA A 397 8.88 1.60 -9.02
C ALA A 397 10.27 2.27 -8.96
N TYR A 398 11.30 1.59 -8.40
CA TYR A 398 12.61 2.20 -8.12
C TYR A 398 12.53 3.48 -7.28
N GLY A 399 11.49 3.57 -6.44
CA GLY A 399 11.17 4.72 -5.61
C GLY A 399 10.15 5.67 -6.25
N TYR A 400 9.59 6.53 -5.40
CA TYR A 400 8.68 7.60 -5.81
C TYR A 400 9.29 8.95 -5.47
N ARG A 401 9.13 9.93 -6.36
CA ARG A 401 9.46 11.34 -6.11
C ARG A 401 8.24 12.16 -5.71
N ASN A 402 7.03 11.73 -6.11
CA ASN A 402 5.78 12.43 -5.83
C ASN A 402 4.89 11.57 -4.92
N PHE A 403 4.49 12.16 -3.78
CA PHE A 403 3.63 11.52 -2.79
C PHE A 403 2.25 11.16 -3.37
N GLU A 404 1.63 12.09 -4.10
CA GLU A 404 0.29 11.88 -4.65
C GLU A 404 0.25 10.71 -5.64
N ASN A 405 1.29 10.56 -6.47
CA ASN A 405 1.41 9.44 -7.38
C ASN A 405 1.62 8.11 -6.63
N MET A 406 2.38 8.13 -5.53
CA MET A 406 2.54 6.95 -4.65
C MET A 406 1.22 6.60 -3.96
N LYS A 407 0.56 7.57 -3.34
CA LYS A 407 -0.74 7.41 -2.68
C LYS A 407 -1.78 6.85 -3.64
N LEU A 408 -1.89 7.43 -4.83
CA LEU A 408 -2.82 6.98 -5.85
C LEU A 408 -2.54 5.53 -6.26
N ARG A 409 -1.26 5.17 -6.45
CA ARG A 409 -0.88 3.81 -6.79
C ARG A 409 -1.26 2.81 -5.69
N ILE A 410 -1.01 3.15 -4.43
CA ILE A 410 -1.40 2.31 -3.28
C ILE A 410 -2.93 2.14 -3.26
N LYS A 411 -3.69 3.22 -3.43
CA LYS A 411 -5.16 3.17 -3.49
C LYS A 411 -5.66 2.28 -4.63
N ILE A 412 -5.02 2.31 -5.80
CA ILE A 412 -5.36 1.45 -6.93
C ILE A 412 -5.17 -0.02 -6.57
N ILE A 413 -4.00 -0.39 -6.06
CA ILE A 413 -3.68 -1.78 -5.70
C ILE A 413 -4.56 -2.28 -4.56
N LYS A 414 -4.88 -1.45 -3.57
CA LYS A 414 -5.77 -1.77 -2.46
C LYS A 414 -7.26 -1.81 -2.85
N GLY A 415 -7.59 -1.66 -4.14
CA GLY A 415 -8.97 -1.76 -4.60
C GLY A 415 -9.89 -0.63 -4.12
N CYS A 416 -9.33 0.52 -3.76
CA CYS A 416 -10.13 1.70 -3.38
C CYS A 416 -10.94 2.30 -4.54
N PHE A 417 -11.08 1.54 -5.62
CA PHE A 417 -11.96 1.81 -6.75
C PHE A 417 -13.03 0.76 -6.81
N PHE A 418 -14.26 1.20 -6.81
CA PHE A 418 -15.35 0.31 -7.12
C PHE A 418 -15.81 0.51 -8.55
N THR A 419 -16.02 -0.62 -9.17
CA THR A 419 -16.65 -1.00 -10.42
C THR A 419 -15.72 -0.99 -11.64
N PRO A 420 -15.66 -2.15 -12.34
CA PRO A 420 -15.39 -2.10 -13.76
C PRO A 420 -16.44 -1.16 -14.35
N VAL A 421 -15.97 -0.18 -15.10
CA VAL A 421 -16.84 0.75 -15.80
C VAL A 421 -17.81 -0.08 -16.63
N ASN A 422 -19.06 -0.15 -16.18
CA ASN A 422 -20.12 -0.66 -17.01
C ASN A 422 -20.17 0.27 -18.21
N ARG A 423 -19.89 -0.23 -19.42
CA ARG A 423 -19.90 0.53 -20.67
C ARG A 423 -21.20 1.31 -20.92
N LYS A 424 -22.24 1.07 -20.10
CA LYS A 424 -23.55 1.73 -20.17
C LYS A 424 -23.69 2.98 -19.31
N SER A 425 -22.68 3.38 -18.52
CA SER A 425 -22.73 4.53 -17.61
C SER A 425 -21.61 5.56 -17.83
N LEU A 426 -21.02 5.59 -19.01
CA LEU A 426 -20.15 6.67 -19.48
C LEU A 426 -20.85 7.49 -20.54
#